data_de53b588b4fd9c2c2dbf6b96051368a4
#
_entry.id   de53b588b4fd9c2c2dbf6b96051368a4
#
_cell.length_a   1.000
_cell.length_b   1.000
_cell.length_c   1.000
_cell.angle_alpha   90.00
_cell.angle_beta   90.00
_cell.angle_gamma   90.00
#
_symmetry.space_group_name_H-M   'P 1'
#
loop_
_entity.id
_entity.type
_entity.pdbx_description
1 polymer ?
#
loop_
_entity_poly.entity_id
_entity_poly.type
_entity_poly.pdbx_seq_one_letter_code
_entity_poly.pdbx_strand_id
1 'polypeptide(L)'
;GKMIADICIIAVPYVAVGVLLMLYNYARFENPFEFGQAFQLTGADQSNYGSFLESFSTVRTVNGILNNFIRFTPITGEFPYAYYGSAFVNFPILLSVFGIFLKSIRKRAGEAGMKGFMGTMLSVPLIITVVQIAWAPGDGSSERYRMDIYYMMVILAFIVLGYAIETIAEADRKKISAFLCLLCLAAVFMGMMFLLYPDDYNYTHWVPEGLENWRKFIMLH
;
A
#
# COMPACT_ATOMS: atom_id res chain seq x y z
N GLY A 1 -33.41 -7.63 3.45
CA GLY A 1 -33.37 -9.09 3.27
C GLY A 1 -32.54 -9.51 2.06
N LYS A 2 -32.81 -8.99 0.86
CA LYS A 2 -32.15 -9.42 -0.39
C LYS A 2 -30.65 -9.19 -0.40
N MET A 3 -30.22 -7.98 0.02
CA MET A 3 -28.79 -7.63 0.06
C MET A 3 -27.96 -8.57 0.96
N ILE A 4 -28.52 -8.95 2.13
CA ILE A 4 -27.82 -9.89 3.04
C ILE A 4 -27.70 -11.27 2.39
N ALA A 5 -28.78 -11.75 1.73
CA ALA A 5 -28.75 -13.02 1.02
C ALA A 5 -27.70 -13.02 -0.10
N ASP A 6 -27.63 -11.94 -0.88
CA ASP A 6 -26.65 -11.80 -1.95
C ASP A 6 -25.21 -11.80 -1.39
N ILE A 7 -24.96 -11.12 -0.29
CA ILE A 7 -23.66 -11.12 0.40
C ILE A 7 -23.32 -12.53 0.89
N CYS A 8 -24.27 -13.23 1.51
CA CYS A 8 -24.04 -14.60 1.97
C CYS A 8 -23.69 -15.54 0.81
N ILE A 9 -24.42 -15.44 -0.32
CA ILE A 9 -24.14 -16.28 -1.50
C ILE A 9 -22.72 -16.01 -2.04
N ILE A 10 -22.32 -14.75 -2.13
CA ILE A 10 -20.97 -14.37 -2.58
C ILE A 10 -19.91 -14.85 -1.59
N ALA A 11 -20.18 -14.84 -0.29
CA ALA A 11 -19.24 -15.26 0.74
C ALA A 11 -19.01 -16.80 0.78
N VAL A 12 -19.98 -17.61 0.34
CA VAL A 12 -19.89 -19.08 0.41
C VAL A 12 -18.58 -19.65 -0.15
N PRO A 13 -18.13 -19.34 -1.38
CA PRO A 13 -16.89 -19.90 -1.89
C PRO A 13 -15.66 -19.51 -1.07
N TYR A 14 -15.61 -18.28 -0.54
CA TYR A 14 -14.50 -17.83 0.29
C TYR A 14 -14.46 -18.53 1.64
N VAL A 15 -15.63 -18.71 2.26
CA VAL A 15 -15.76 -19.45 3.53
C VAL A 15 -15.38 -20.92 3.30
N ALA A 16 -15.82 -21.53 2.21
CA ALA A 16 -15.46 -22.90 1.87
C ALA A 16 -13.95 -23.09 1.71
N VAL A 17 -13.29 -22.19 0.96
CA VAL A 17 -11.83 -22.18 0.83
C VAL A 17 -11.14 -21.98 2.18
N GLY A 18 -11.62 -21.04 2.99
CA GLY A 18 -11.10 -20.80 4.34
C GLY A 18 -11.16 -22.05 5.22
N VAL A 19 -12.30 -22.75 5.23
CA VAL A 19 -12.47 -24.00 5.97
C VAL A 19 -11.53 -25.09 5.44
N LEU A 20 -11.39 -25.24 4.13
CA LEU A 20 -10.46 -26.21 3.53
C LEU A 20 -9.01 -25.91 3.92
N LEU A 21 -8.60 -24.66 3.93
CA LEU A 21 -7.27 -24.26 4.40
C LEU A 21 -7.07 -24.55 5.88
N MET A 22 -8.07 -24.30 6.71
CA MET A 22 -8.02 -24.64 8.15
C MET A 22 -7.89 -26.15 8.36
N LEU A 23 -8.62 -26.96 7.61
CA LEU A 23 -8.50 -28.43 7.66
C LEU A 23 -7.12 -28.90 7.19
N TYR A 24 -6.61 -28.32 6.13
CA TYR A 24 -5.26 -28.60 5.63
C TYR A 24 -4.18 -28.23 6.66
N ASN A 25 -4.30 -27.07 7.30
CA ASN A 25 -3.38 -26.63 8.34
C ASN A 25 -3.47 -27.55 9.56
N TYR A 26 -4.67 -27.92 9.97
CA TYR A 26 -4.86 -28.89 11.05
C TYR A 26 -4.20 -30.24 10.78
N ALA A 27 -4.35 -30.76 9.55
CA ALA A 27 -3.71 -32.01 9.14
C ALA A 27 -2.17 -31.94 9.12
N ARG A 28 -1.58 -30.76 8.89
CA ARG A 28 -0.13 -30.56 8.85
C ARG A 28 0.49 -30.20 10.19
N PHE A 29 -0.19 -29.36 10.95
CA PHE A 29 0.39 -28.66 12.10
C PHE A 29 -0.41 -28.92 13.40
N GLU A 30 -1.46 -29.74 13.34
CA GLU A 30 -2.40 -29.96 14.45
C GLU A 30 -3.06 -28.67 14.96
N ASN A 31 -2.94 -27.58 14.19
CA ASN A 31 -3.50 -26.27 14.50
C ASN A 31 -4.10 -25.64 13.21
N PRO A 32 -5.42 -25.37 13.18
CA PRO A 32 -6.08 -24.83 11.99
C PRO A 32 -5.63 -23.41 11.63
N PHE A 33 -5.04 -22.68 12.58
CA PHE A 33 -4.58 -21.30 12.42
C PHE A 33 -3.06 -21.18 12.20
N GLU A 34 -2.33 -22.30 12.16
CA GLU A 34 -0.91 -22.30 11.84
C GLU A 34 -0.71 -22.38 10.31
N PHE A 35 -0.06 -21.36 9.73
CA PHE A 35 0.21 -21.28 8.30
C PHE A 35 1.66 -21.66 7.95
N GLY A 36 2.35 -22.33 8.88
CA GLY A 36 3.71 -22.80 8.71
C GLY A 36 4.77 -21.75 9.02
N GLN A 37 4.40 -20.57 9.50
CA GLN A 37 5.36 -19.52 9.85
C GLN A 37 6.27 -19.93 11.00
N ALA A 38 5.74 -20.60 12.02
CA ALA A 38 6.53 -21.11 13.14
C ALA A 38 7.58 -22.15 12.74
N PHE A 39 7.42 -22.78 11.56
CA PHE A 39 8.30 -23.81 11.03
C PHE A 39 9.24 -23.30 9.92
N GLN A 40 9.19 -21.99 9.59
CA GLN A 40 10.08 -21.42 8.61
C GLN A 40 11.48 -21.25 9.20
N LEU A 41 12.47 -21.79 8.49
CA LEU A 41 13.89 -21.56 8.79
C LEU A 41 14.27 -20.13 8.32
N THR A 42 13.96 -19.15 9.14
CA THR A 42 14.33 -17.75 8.92
C THR A 42 15.39 -17.33 9.94
N GLY A 43 16.14 -16.29 9.64
CA GLY A 43 17.14 -15.73 10.56
C GLY A 43 16.54 -15.13 11.84
N ALA A 44 15.21 -15.02 11.94
CA ALA A 44 14.49 -14.56 13.12
C ALA A 44 13.53 -15.66 13.59
N ASP A 45 13.47 -15.88 14.90
CA ASP A 45 12.51 -16.80 15.49
C ASP A 45 11.08 -16.23 15.34
N GLN A 46 10.29 -16.87 14.50
CA GLN A 46 8.91 -16.49 14.22
C GLN A 46 7.90 -17.19 15.12
N SER A 47 8.33 -18.07 16.01
CA SER A 47 7.45 -18.76 16.96
C SER A 47 6.93 -17.85 18.08
N ASN A 48 7.60 -16.73 18.33
CA ASN A 48 7.33 -15.77 19.39
C ASN A 48 6.53 -14.53 18.94
N TYR A 49 5.76 -14.62 17.86
CA TYR A 49 4.77 -13.58 17.59
C TYR A 49 3.72 -13.60 18.68
N GLY A 50 3.79 -12.63 19.59
CA GLY A 50 2.78 -12.39 20.61
C GLY A 50 1.37 -12.32 20.01
N SER A 51 0.35 -12.48 20.85
CA SER A 51 -1.02 -12.39 20.37
C SER A 51 -1.24 -11.03 19.67
N PHE A 52 -2.05 -11.02 18.62
CA PHE A 52 -2.43 -9.81 17.88
C PHE A 52 -2.85 -8.67 18.82
N LEU A 53 -3.58 -8.99 19.91
CA LEU A 53 -4.04 -8.02 20.89
C LEU A 53 -2.92 -7.45 21.75
N GLU A 54 -1.91 -8.25 22.12
CA GLU A 54 -0.75 -7.80 22.92
C GLU A 54 0.16 -6.87 22.12
N SER A 55 0.18 -7.03 20.79
CA SER A 55 0.95 -6.18 19.88
C SER A 55 0.33 -4.80 19.69
N PHE A 56 -0.93 -4.59 20.07
CA PHE A 56 -1.66 -3.36 19.84
C PHE A 56 -1.29 -2.30 20.89
N SER A 57 -0.57 -1.26 20.47
CA SER A 57 -0.35 -0.07 21.29
C SER A 57 -0.66 1.19 20.50
N THR A 58 -1.19 2.21 21.18
CA THR A 58 -1.51 3.49 20.54
C THR A 58 -0.29 4.15 19.89
N VAL A 59 0.84 4.15 20.59
CA VAL A 59 2.09 4.74 20.09
C VAL A 59 2.58 4.02 18.85
N ARG A 60 2.56 2.68 18.86
CA ARG A 60 2.96 1.86 17.72
C ARG A 60 2.03 2.07 16.53
N THR A 61 0.73 2.14 16.77
CA THR A 61 -0.27 2.37 15.72
C THR A 61 -0.07 3.73 15.06
N VAL A 62 0.10 4.79 15.84
CA VAL A 62 0.35 6.14 15.32
C VAL A 62 1.66 6.19 14.53
N ASN A 63 2.75 5.66 15.07
CA ASN A 63 4.03 5.61 14.36
C ASN A 63 3.94 4.79 13.08
N GLY A 64 3.23 3.66 13.09
CA GLY A 64 3.02 2.84 11.92
C GLY A 64 2.23 3.57 10.83
N ILE A 65 1.17 4.31 11.19
CA ILE A 65 0.41 5.14 10.25
C ILE A 65 1.31 6.24 9.67
N LEU A 66 2.06 6.94 10.50
CA LEU A 66 2.98 7.98 10.05
C LEU A 66 4.04 7.42 9.10
N ASN A 67 4.63 6.27 9.43
CA ASN A 67 5.63 5.59 8.60
C ASN A 67 5.05 5.14 7.25
N ASN A 68 3.83 4.63 7.23
CA ASN A 68 3.22 4.15 5.99
C ASN A 68 2.72 5.27 5.07
N PHE A 69 2.30 6.42 5.62
CA PHE A 69 1.63 7.43 4.80
C PHE A 69 2.38 8.76 4.68
N ILE A 70 3.15 9.18 5.68
CA ILE A 70 3.62 10.57 5.78
C ILE A 70 5.14 10.70 5.91
N ARG A 71 5.81 9.77 6.60
CA ARG A 71 7.20 9.94 7.00
C ARG A 71 8.16 9.94 5.81
N PHE A 72 9.10 10.87 5.84
CA PHE A 72 10.28 10.89 4.99
C PHE A 72 11.42 10.19 5.71
N THR A 73 11.93 9.10 5.16
CA THR A 73 13.16 8.49 5.66
C THR A 73 14.22 8.64 4.58
N PRO A 74 15.25 9.47 4.77
CA PRO A 74 16.34 9.55 3.81
C PRO A 74 17.08 8.22 3.79
N ILE A 75 17.31 7.69 2.60
CA ILE A 75 18.07 6.46 2.39
C ILE A 75 19.51 6.80 2.07
N THR A 76 19.73 7.88 1.30
CA THR A 76 21.07 8.36 0.96
C THR A 76 21.33 9.69 1.63
N GLY A 77 22.56 9.87 2.18
CA GLY A 77 23.02 11.14 2.74
C GLY A 77 23.51 12.12 1.69
N GLU A 78 23.65 11.68 0.43
CA GLU A 78 24.23 12.41 -0.69
C GLU A 78 23.25 12.53 -1.84
N PHE A 79 23.46 13.50 -2.73
CA PHE A 79 22.65 13.63 -3.95
C PHE A 79 22.91 12.46 -4.91
N PRO A 80 21.86 11.90 -5.56
CA PRO A 80 20.44 12.22 -5.40
C PRO A 80 19.88 11.67 -4.10
N TYR A 81 19.27 12.52 -3.31
CA TYR A 81 18.64 12.13 -2.04
C TYR A 81 17.48 11.19 -2.33
N ALA A 82 17.72 9.89 -2.21
CA ALA A 82 16.65 8.91 -2.26
C ALA A 82 15.96 8.84 -0.90
N TYR A 83 14.65 8.82 -0.91
CA TYR A 83 13.85 8.71 0.29
C TYR A 83 13.07 7.42 0.27
N TYR A 84 13.21 6.65 1.33
CA TYR A 84 12.30 5.56 1.61
C TYR A 84 10.95 6.17 1.96
N GLY A 85 10.05 6.18 0.98
CA GLY A 85 8.87 6.99 1.08
C GLY A 85 7.69 6.23 1.63
N SER A 86 6.96 6.97 2.43
CA SER A 86 5.57 6.70 2.71
C SER A 86 4.72 6.90 1.45
N ALA A 87 3.45 6.43 1.52
CA ALA A 87 2.53 6.47 0.38
C ALA A 87 2.44 7.86 -0.28
N PHE A 88 2.24 8.92 0.50
CA PHE A 88 2.05 10.27 -0.04
C PHE A 88 3.34 10.92 -0.53
N VAL A 89 4.48 10.43 -0.07
CA VAL A 89 5.80 10.90 -0.51
C VAL A 89 6.18 10.29 -1.84
N ASN A 90 6.08 8.96 -1.96
CA ASN A 90 6.42 8.26 -3.20
C ASN A 90 5.37 8.46 -4.29
N PHE A 91 4.11 8.60 -3.87
CA PHE A 91 2.97 8.74 -4.77
C PHE A 91 2.12 9.95 -4.39
N PRO A 92 2.57 11.19 -4.65
CA PRO A 92 1.83 12.40 -4.26
C PRO A 92 0.41 12.46 -4.84
N ILE A 93 0.16 11.76 -5.95
CA ILE A 93 -1.16 11.63 -6.56
C ILE A 93 -2.18 11.01 -5.59
N LEU A 94 -1.73 10.22 -4.62
CA LEU A 94 -2.60 9.61 -3.59
C LEU A 94 -3.29 10.64 -2.69
N LEU A 95 -2.75 11.87 -2.60
CA LEU A 95 -3.42 12.95 -1.89
C LEU A 95 -4.80 13.27 -2.48
N SER A 96 -5.01 12.96 -3.76
CA SER A 96 -6.32 13.13 -4.40
C SER A 96 -7.42 12.25 -3.80
N VAL A 97 -7.08 11.15 -3.10
CA VAL A 97 -8.03 10.29 -2.38
C VAL A 97 -8.90 11.11 -1.42
N PHE A 98 -8.33 12.15 -0.79
CA PHE A 98 -9.09 13.04 0.08
C PHE A 98 -10.22 13.80 -0.62
N GLY A 99 -10.18 13.87 -1.95
CA GLY A 99 -11.29 14.40 -2.75
C GLY A 99 -12.60 13.64 -2.57
N ILE A 100 -12.58 12.40 -2.07
CA ILE A 100 -13.80 11.63 -1.75
C ILE A 100 -14.71 12.37 -0.74
N PHE A 101 -14.14 13.26 0.08
CA PHE A 101 -14.89 14.05 1.06
C PHE A 101 -15.55 15.29 0.45
N LEU A 102 -15.23 15.67 -0.78
CA LEU A 102 -15.85 16.80 -1.47
C LEU A 102 -17.29 16.47 -1.88
N LYS A 103 -18.21 17.40 -1.61
CA LYS A 103 -19.64 17.23 -1.92
C LYS A 103 -19.91 16.96 -3.41
N SER A 104 -19.18 17.63 -4.31
CA SER A 104 -19.28 17.46 -5.76
C SER A 104 -18.95 16.03 -6.18
N ILE A 105 -17.82 15.50 -5.70
CA ILE A 105 -17.36 14.12 -5.98
C ILE A 105 -18.36 13.10 -5.42
N ARG A 106 -18.79 13.29 -4.16
CA ARG A 106 -19.76 12.39 -3.53
C ARG A 106 -21.11 12.37 -4.24
N LYS A 107 -21.57 13.51 -4.77
CA LYS A 107 -22.80 13.59 -5.57
C LYS A 107 -22.64 12.77 -6.84
N ARG A 108 -21.58 13.02 -7.63
CA ARG A 108 -21.29 12.29 -8.88
C ARG A 108 -21.14 10.79 -8.66
N ALA A 109 -20.36 10.40 -7.66
CA ALA A 109 -20.21 8.99 -7.29
C ALA A 109 -21.55 8.34 -6.91
N GLY A 110 -22.48 9.11 -6.32
CA GLY A 110 -23.81 8.64 -6.03
C GLY A 110 -24.67 8.43 -7.26
N GLU A 111 -24.64 9.35 -8.18
CA GLU A 111 -25.34 9.28 -9.46
C GLU A 111 -24.84 8.10 -10.31
N ALA A 112 -23.53 7.82 -10.26
CA ALA A 112 -22.90 6.69 -10.93
C ALA A 112 -22.98 5.34 -10.18
N GLY A 113 -23.61 5.30 -9.00
CA GLY A 113 -23.68 4.08 -8.17
C GLY A 113 -22.35 3.64 -7.54
N MET A 114 -21.30 4.48 -7.60
CA MET A 114 -19.93 4.14 -7.22
C MET A 114 -19.57 4.38 -5.74
N LYS A 115 -20.50 4.94 -4.94
CA LYS A 115 -20.22 5.28 -3.52
C LYS A 115 -19.75 4.09 -2.71
N GLY A 116 -20.40 2.93 -2.87
CA GLY A 116 -20.03 1.72 -2.15
C GLY A 116 -18.63 1.24 -2.52
N PHE A 117 -18.34 1.20 -3.82
CA PHE A 117 -17.03 0.80 -4.34
C PHE A 117 -15.92 1.73 -3.83
N MET A 118 -16.09 3.05 -3.95
CA MET A 118 -15.11 4.02 -3.46
C MET A 118 -14.93 3.94 -1.93
N GLY A 119 -16.02 3.68 -1.19
CA GLY A 119 -15.96 3.45 0.25
C GLY A 119 -15.13 2.20 0.59
N THR A 120 -15.30 1.12 -0.16
CA THR A 120 -14.50 -0.12 0.00
C THR A 120 -13.03 0.13 -0.33
N MET A 121 -12.74 0.81 -1.46
CA MET A 121 -11.36 1.15 -1.86
C MET A 121 -10.64 2.06 -0.86
N LEU A 122 -11.37 2.77 0.01
CA LEU A 122 -10.79 3.55 1.10
C LEU A 122 -10.67 2.73 2.39
N SER A 123 -11.70 1.99 2.77
CA SER A 123 -11.77 1.30 4.06
C SER A 123 -10.85 0.08 4.11
N VAL A 124 -10.75 -0.71 3.04
CA VAL A 124 -9.93 -1.91 3.01
C VAL A 124 -8.44 -1.61 3.21
N PRO A 125 -7.82 -0.65 2.50
CA PRO A 125 -6.43 -0.27 2.77
C PRO A 125 -6.19 0.19 4.20
N LEU A 126 -7.12 0.93 4.80
CA LEU A 126 -7.00 1.37 6.20
C LEU A 126 -7.05 0.17 7.17
N ILE A 127 -7.96 -0.78 6.93
CA ILE A 127 -8.04 -2.01 7.73
C ILE A 127 -6.75 -2.82 7.58
N ILE A 128 -6.27 -3.03 6.35
CA ILE A 128 -5.01 -3.74 6.09
C ILE A 128 -3.85 -3.05 6.80
N THR A 129 -3.78 -1.72 6.77
CA THR A 129 -2.75 -0.94 7.47
C THR A 129 -2.77 -1.23 8.97
N VAL A 130 -3.95 -1.18 9.60
CA VAL A 130 -4.09 -1.45 11.03
C VAL A 130 -3.67 -2.88 11.37
N VAL A 131 -4.07 -3.86 10.55
CA VAL A 131 -3.69 -5.27 10.73
C VAL A 131 -2.18 -5.45 10.58
N GLN A 132 -1.57 -4.85 9.57
CA GLN A 132 -0.12 -4.94 9.35
C GLN A 132 0.68 -4.31 10.50
N ILE A 133 0.25 -3.14 11.00
CA ILE A 133 0.88 -2.47 12.15
C ILE A 133 0.79 -3.33 13.41
N ALA A 134 -0.35 -3.97 13.61
CA ALA A 134 -0.55 -4.82 14.78
C ALA A 134 0.27 -6.12 14.70
N TRP A 135 0.44 -6.67 13.50
CA TRP A 135 1.15 -7.93 13.31
C TRP A 135 2.67 -7.77 13.19
N ALA A 136 3.15 -6.76 12.50
CA ALA A 136 4.58 -6.61 12.25
C ALA A 136 5.32 -6.10 13.51
N PRO A 137 6.23 -6.88 14.11
CA PRO A 137 7.11 -6.38 15.15
C PRO A 137 8.12 -5.42 14.51
N GLY A 138 8.06 -4.15 14.85
CA GLY A 138 8.95 -3.13 14.34
C GLY A 138 8.24 -1.96 13.67
N ASP A 139 9.01 -1.00 13.20
CA ASP A 139 8.50 0.30 12.71
C ASP A 139 7.98 0.26 11.27
N GLY A 140 7.90 -0.88 10.63
CA GLY A 140 7.43 -0.95 9.25
C GLY A 140 7.13 -2.35 8.76
N SER A 141 6.00 -2.48 8.08
CA SER A 141 5.77 -3.58 7.17
C SER A 141 6.79 -3.53 6.03
N SER A 142 7.25 -4.67 5.54
CA SER A 142 8.08 -4.70 4.34
C SER A 142 7.35 -4.02 3.18
N GLU A 143 8.08 -3.43 2.26
CA GLU A 143 7.53 -2.70 1.11
C GLU A 143 6.53 -3.52 0.31
N ARG A 144 6.78 -4.82 0.19
CA ARG A 144 5.90 -5.76 -0.49
C ARG A 144 4.47 -5.72 0.08
N TYR A 145 4.33 -5.64 1.39
CA TYR A 145 3.00 -5.58 2.03
C TYR A 145 2.34 -4.21 1.91
N ARG A 146 3.12 -3.14 1.72
CA ARG A 146 2.58 -1.81 1.47
C ARG A 146 1.92 -1.71 0.10
N MET A 147 2.34 -2.50 -0.88
CA MET A 147 1.71 -2.52 -2.20
C MET A 147 0.25 -2.94 -2.14
N ASP A 148 -0.13 -3.82 -1.20
CA ASP A 148 -1.53 -4.23 -1.00
C ASP A 148 -2.43 -3.05 -0.57
N ILE A 149 -1.84 -2.04 0.05
CA ILE A 149 -2.52 -0.80 0.43
C ILE A 149 -2.52 0.19 -0.74
N TYR A 150 -1.36 0.39 -1.35
CA TYR A 150 -1.13 1.47 -2.31
C TYR A 150 -1.92 1.28 -3.61
N TYR A 151 -2.00 0.07 -4.16
CA TYR A 151 -2.70 -0.13 -5.43
C TYR A 151 -4.19 0.20 -5.33
N MET A 152 -4.86 -0.14 -4.22
CA MET A 152 -6.26 0.22 -4.01
C MET A 152 -6.44 1.73 -3.89
N MET A 153 -5.54 2.40 -3.17
CA MET A 153 -5.55 3.85 -3.04
C MET A 153 -5.27 4.55 -4.39
N VAL A 154 -4.39 4.00 -5.22
CA VAL A 154 -4.13 4.51 -6.57
C VAL A 154 -5.39 4.42 -7.44
N ILE A 155 -6.08 3.29 -7.44
CA ILE A 155 -7.35 3.14 -8.16
C ILE A 155 -8.37 4.18 -7.69
N LEU A 156 -8.53 4.32 -6.38
CA LEU A 156 -9.43 5.33 -5.80
C LEU A 156 -9.02 6.75 -6.20
N ALA A 157 -7.72 7.06 -6.17
CA ALA A 157 -7.18 8.35 -6.57
C ALA A 157 -7.56 8.70 -8.02
N PHE A 158 -7.40 7.77 -8.95
CA PHE A 158 -7.76 7.97 -10.36
C PHE A 158 -9.28 8.15 -10.55
N ILE A 159 -10.11 7.41 -9.82
CA ILE A 159 -11.56 7.59 -9.86
C ILE A 159 -11.95 8.99 -9.35
N VAL A 160 -11.39 9.40 -8.22
CA VAL A 160 -11.63 10.75 -7.66
C VAL A 160 -11.20 11.84 -8.62
N LEU A 161 -10.01 11.69 -9.22
CA LEU A 161 -9.49 12.62 -10.22
C LEU A 161 -10.37 12.68 -11.49
N GLY A 162 -10.86 11.52 -11.95
CA GLY A 162 -11.81 11.48 -13.07
C GLY A 162 -13.04 12.34 -12.79
N TYR A 163 -13.68 12.15 -11.65
CA TYR A 163 -14.83 12.99 -11.24
C TYR A 163 -14.45 14.45 -11.02
N ALA A 164 -13.27 14.73 -10.48
CA ALA A 164 -12.79 16.10 -10.29
C ALA A 164 -12.61 16.83 -11.63
N ILE A 165 -11.97 16.19 -12.61
CA ILE A 165 -11.74 16.77 -13.95
C ILE A 165 -13.07 17.11 -14.65
N GLU A 166 -14.09 16.28 -14.48
CA GLU A 166 -15.42 16.56 -15.03
C GLU A 166 -16.10 17.80 -14.41
N THR A 167 -15.76 18.15 -13.17
CA THR A 167 -16.33 19.31 -12.47
C THR A 167 -15.58 20.61 -12.72
N ILE A 168 -14.38 20.54 -13.33
CA ILE A 168 -13.51 21.69 -13.54
C ILE A 168 -13.85 22.37 -14.88
N ALA A 169 -13.77 23.70 -14.90
CA ALA A 169 -13.94 24.49 -16.12
C ALA A 169 -12.93 24.05 -17.20
N GLU A 170 -13.36 24.02 -18.45
CA GLU A 170 -12.55 23.54 -19.57
C GLU A 170 -11.22 24.28 -19.70
N ALA A 171 -11.21 25.58 -19.43
CA ALA A 171 -10.01 26.42 -19.47
C ALA A 171 -8.90 25.94 -18.49
N ASP A 172 -9.29 25.36 -17.36
CA ASP A 172 -8.34 24.91 -16.34
C ASP A 172 -7.97 23.42 -16.44
N ARG A 173 -8.73 22.64 -17.22
CA ARG A 173 -8.46 21.20 -17.40
C ARG A 173 -7.05 20.92 -17.89
N LYS A 174 -6.55 21.69 -18.86
CA LYS A 174 -5.20 21.53 -19.40
C LYS A 174 -4.13 21.74 -18.34
N LYS A 175 -4.27 22.78 -17.50
CA LYS A 175 -3.32 23.08 -16.42
C LYS A 175 -3.31 21.97 -15.38
N ILE A 176 -4.48 21.50 -15.00
CA ILE A 176 -4.61 20.42 -14.01
C ILE A 176 -4.09 19.10 -14.56
N SER A 177 -4.40 18.76 -15.82
CA SER A 177 -3.83 17.57 -16.46
C SER A 177 -2.31 17.63 -16.53
N ALA A 178 -1.73 18.79 -16.88
CA ALA A 178 -0.28 18.97 -16.90
C ALA A 178 0.32 18.81 -15.48
N PHE A 179 -0.33 19.33 -14.45
CA PHE A 179 0.10 19.16 -13.06
C PHE A 179 0.02 17.69 -12.61
N LEU A 180 -1.03 16.98 -12.98
CA LEU A 180 -1.16 15.54 -12.68
C LEU A 180 -0.10 14.72 -13.41
N CYS A 181 0.20 15.04 -14.68
CA CYS A 181 1.31 14.41 -15.40
C CYS A 181 2.64 14.64 -14.67
N LEU A 182 2.90 15.87 -14.17
CA LEU A 182 4.09 16.17 -13.40
C LEU A 182 4.18 15.33 -12.12
N LEU A 183 3.08 15.15 -11.39
CA LEU A 183 3.03 14.29 -10.20
C LEU A 183 3.31 12.81 -10.55
N CYS A 184 2.78 12.32 -11.67
CA CYS A 184 3.06 10.97 -12.15
C CYS A 184 4.54 10.81 -12.52
N LEU A 185 5.12 11.79 -13.21
CA LEU A 185 6.55 11.78 -13.56
C LEU A 185 7.42 11.82 -12.31
N ALA A 186 7.05 12.60 -11.29
CA ALA A 186 7.75 12.62 -10.00
C ALA A 186 7.69 11.24 -9.32
N ALA A 187 6.54 10.57 -9.35
CA ALA A 187 6.41 9.22 -8.79
C ALA A 187 7.27 8.19 -9.54
N VAL A 188 7.32 8.27 -10.88
CA VAL A 188 8.20 7.42 -11.70
C VAL A 188 9.66 7.69 -11.37
N PHE A 189 10.06 8.96 -11.27
CA PHE A 189 11.42 9.34 -10.91
C PHE A 189 11.81 8.81 -9.52
N MET A 190 10.94 8.96 -8.52
CA MET A 190 11.17 8.41 -7.19
C MET A 190 11.31 6.88 -7.20
N GLY A 191 10.46 6.20 -7.99
CA GLY A 191 10.56 4.74 -8.18
C GLY A 191 11.87 4.32 -8.85
N MET A 192 12.35 5.08 -9.82
CA MET A 192 13.65 4.84 -10.46
C MET A 192 14.81 5.06 -9.47
N MET A 193 14.77 6.13 -8.68
CA MET A 193 15.79 6.39 -7.65
C MET A 193 15.83 5.26 -6.63
N PHE A 194 14.67 4.76 -6.24
CA PHE A 194 14.56 3.62 -5.34
C PHE A 194 15.18 2.34 -5.93
N LEU A 195 14.99 2.10 -7.22
CA LEU A 195 15.55 0.95 -7.93
C LEU A 195 17.08 1.02 -8.03
N LEU A 196 17.62 2.25 -8.02
CA LEU A 196 19.07 2.51 -8.06
C LEU A 196 19.71 2.51 -6.67
N TYR A 197 18.91 2.43 -5.60
CA TYR A 197 19.44 2.35 -4.24
C TYR A 197 20.03 0.97 -3.97
N PRO A 198 21.28 0.87 -3.50
CA PRO A 198 21.87 -0.40 -3.14
C PRO A 198 21.32 -0.85 -1.79
N ASP A 199 20.48 -1.85 -1.82
CA ASP A 199 20.20 -2.64 -0.64
C ASP A 199 21.34 -3.67 -0.48
N ASP A 200 22.08 -3.63 0.61
CA ASP A 200 23.24 -4.49 0.87
C ASP A 200 22.93 -5.98 0.69
N TYR A 201 21.69 -6.38 0.80
CA TYR A 201 21.26 -7.76 0.69
C TYR A 201 20.98 -8.21 -0.76
N ASN A 202 20.40 -7.33 -1.59
CA ASN A 202 19.95 -7.72 -2.94
C ASN A 202 20.86 -7.19 -4.05
N TYR A 203 21.61 -6.14 -3.78
CA TYR A 203 22.26 -5.36 -4.82
C TYR A 203 23.54 -6.01 -5.36
N THR A 204 24.33 -6.63 -4.51
CA THR A 204 25.64 -7.20 -4.88
C THR A 204 25.54 -8.40 -5.82
N HIS A 205 24.37 -9.05 -5.90
CA HIS A 205 24.21 -10.28 -6.66
C HIS A 205 23.35 -10.18 -7.92
N TRP A 206 22.53 -9.13 -8.08
CA TRP A 206 21.48 -9.11 -9.11
C TRP A 206 21.49 -7.89 -10.03
N VAL A 207 22.27 -6.86 -9.74
CA VAL A 207 22.25 -5.65 -10.56
C VAL A 207 23.16 -5.84 -11.79
N PRO A 208 22.60 -5.72 -13.01
CA PRO A 208 23.42 -5.75 -14.21
C PRO A 208 24.46 -4.62 -14.19
N GLU A 209 25.66 -4.89 -14.70
CA GLU A 209 26.78 -3.95 -14.76
C GLU A 209 26.39 -2.58 -15.40
N GLY A 210 25.45 -2.61 -16.36
CA GLY A 210 24.89 -1.40 -16.96
C GLY A 210 24.13 -0.52 -15.96
N LEU A 211 23.43 -1.11 -15.01
CA LEU A 211 22.70 -0.39 -13.97
C LEU A 211 23.66 0.23 -12.95
N GLU A 212 24.75 -0.46 -12.63
CA GLU A 212 25.82 0.06 -11.78
C GLU A 212 26.50 1.29 -12.42
N ASN A 213 26.73 1.26 -13.73
CA ASN A 213 27.28 2.39 -14.46
C ASN A 213 26.31 3.59 -14.48
N TRP A 214 25.02 3.34 -14.66
CA TRP A 214 23.97 4.37 -14.55
C TRP A 214 23.92 4.97 -13.14
N ARG A 215 24.00 4.13 -12.11
CA ARG A 215 24.06 4.57 -10.73
C ARG A 215 25.25 5.49 -10.48
N LYS A 216 26.44 5.09 -10.87
CA LYS A 216 27.66 5.91 -10.75
C LYS A 216 27.51 7.25 -11.48
N PHE A 217 26.90 7.24 -12.65
CA PHE A 217 26.63 8.46 -13.41
C PHE A 217 25.69 9.41 -12.68
N ILE A 218 24.58 8.89 -12.12
CA ILE A 218 23.57 9.71 -11.42
C ILE A 218 24.09 10.19 -10.06
N MET A 219 24.87 9.38 -9.35
CA MET A 219 25.44 9.73 -8.06
C MET A 219 26.72 10.56 -8.15
N LEU A 220 27.21 10.84 -9.33
CA LEU A 220 28.41 11.67 -9.57
C LEU A 220 29.66 11.14 -8.84
N HIS A 221 29.77 9.84 -8.61
CA HIS A 221 30.92 9.16 -8.00
C HIS A 221 31.72 8.37 -9.04
#